data_43b488547b23983316e820637ac36cbe
#
_entry.id   43b488547b23983316e820637ac36cbe
#
_cell.length_a   1.000
_cell.length_b   1.000
_cell.length_c   1.000
_cell.angle_alpha   90.00
_cell.angle_beta   90.00
_cell.angle_gamma   90.00
#
_symmetry.space_group_name_H-M   'P 1'
#
loop_
_entity.id
_entity.type
_entity.pdbx_description
1 polymer ?
#
loop_
_entity_poly.entity_id
_entity_poly.type
_entity_poly.pdbx_seq_one_letter_code
_entity_poly.pdbx_strand_id
1 'polypeptide(L)'
;VYGGRLAALNPTPVLDKLAAEGVVLENTFCTNSVCSPSRATILTGQYSHVNGVKSLGGKVLESDQALPLAMRDAGYQTAVIGKWHLGTQPLAFDYYKVLNSQGKYHNPEFGMRVSPDAKEIQIMEEGYCSDIIAQSSIEWLRQRDKTKPFMLFNQFKAPHGPWDAADRYNDLYEGI
;
A
#
# COMPACT_ATOMS: atom_id res chain seq x y z
N VAL A 1 1.32 -5.27 20.86
CA VAL A 1 0.30 -6.32 20.65
C VAL A 1 0.59 -7.13 19.41
N TYR A 2 0.95 -6.50 18.33
CA TYR A 2 1.21 -7.21 17.07
C TYR A 2 2.55 -7.96 17.03
N GLY A 3 3.43 -7.72 17.95
CA GLY A 3 4.66 -8.47 18.14
C GLY A 3 4.49 -9.84 18.80
N GLY A 4 3.31 -10.20 19.32
CA GLY A 4 3.08 -11.45 20.03
C GLY A 4 4.12 -11.67 21.13
N ARG A 5 4.88 -12.78 21.08
CA ARG A 5 5.97 -13.07 22.05
C ARG A 5 7.11 -12.06 22.01
N LEU A 6 7.26 -11.35 20.90
CA LEU A 6 8.31 -10.35 20.69
C LEU A 6 7.82 -8.91 20.94
N ALA A 7 6.60 -8.73 21.50
CA ALA A 7 6.02 -7.41 21.71
C ALA A 7 6.91 -6.48 22.55
N ALA A 8 7.65 -7.03 23.51
CA ALA A 8 8.60 -6.25 24.33
C ALA A 8 9.81 -5.74 23.52
N LEU A 9 10.22 -6.49 22.49
CA LEU A 9 11.34 -6.14 21.60
C LEU A 9 10.90 -5.31 20.40
N ASN A 10 9.63 -5.43 20.01
CA ASN A 10 9.06 -4.78 18.84
C ASN A 10 7.73 -4.10 19.19
N PRO A 11 7.75 -2.99 19.93
CA PRO A 11 6.54 -2.30 20.33
C PRO A 11 5.84 -1.63 19.14
N THR A 12 4.52 -1.68 19.12
CA THR A 12 3.67 -1.07 18.09
C THR A 12 2.66 -0.09 18.68
N PRO A 13 3.12 1.01 19.35
CA PRO A 13 2.25 1.83 20.21
C PRO A 13 1.10 2.49 19.45
N VAL A 14 1.30 2.88 18.19
CA VAL A 14 0.26 3.49 17.37
C VAL A 14 -0.80 2.47 16.94
N LEU A 15 -0.38 1.26 16.55
CA LEU A 15 -1.30 0.17 16.21
C LEU A 15 -2.04 -0.32 17.46
N ASP A 16 -1.37 -0.39 18.61
CA ASP A 16 -1.98 -0.78 19.89
C ASP A 16 -3.06 0.23 20.30
N LYS A 17 -2.79 1.53 20.13
CA LYS A 17 -3.79 2.58 20.37
C LYS A 17 -4.98 2.44 19.41
N LEU A 18 -4.74 2.25 18.12
CA LEU A 18 -5.79 2.05 17.13
C LEU A 18 -6.65 0.83 17.46
N ALA A 19 -6.03 -0.27 17.89
CA ALA A 19 -6.74 -1.48 18.29
C ALA A 19 -7.61 -1.25 19.55
N ALA A 20 -7.13 -0.46 20.51
CA ALA A 20 -7.86 -0.13 21.73
C ALA A 20 -9.05 0.82 21.49
N GLU A 21 -8.96 1.71 20.50
CA GLU A 21 -9.98 2.69 20.15
C GLU A 21 -10.95 2.20 19.06
N GLY A 22 -10.62 1.10 18.38
CA GLY A 22 -11.35 0.58 17.25
C GLY A 22 -11.84 -0.86 17.44
N VAL A 23 -11.80 -1.64 16.35
CA VAL A 23 -12.20 -3.04 16.31
C VAL A 23 -11.06 -3.89 15.78
N VAL A 24 -10.76 -5.00 16.46
CA VAL A 24 -9.81 -6.01 16.01
C VAL A 24 -10.59 -7.22 15.49
N LEU A 25 -10.38 -7.56 14.22
CA LEU A 25 -10.97 -8.73 13.59
C LEU A 25 -10.01 -9.92 13.74
N GLU A 26 -10.24 -10.76 14.73
CA GLU A 26 -9.34 -11.89 15.07
C GLU A 26 -9.40 -13.05 14.07
N ASN A 27 -10.57 -13.24 13.42
CA ASN A 27 -10.82 -14.35 12.51
C ASN A 27 -10.92 -13.86 11.04
N THR A 28 -9.87 -13.20 10.58
CA THR A 28 -9.78 -12.73 9.19
C THR A 28 -8.83 -13.62 8.39
N PHE A 29 -9.27 -14.04 7.20
CA PHE A 29 -8.52 -14.95 6.34
C PHE A 29 -8.14 -14.29 5.03
N CYS A 30 -6.92 -14.56 4.56
CA CYS A 30 -6.48 -14.18 3.23
C CYS A 30 -6.90 -15.27 2.23
N THR A 31 -7.53 -14.86 1.14
CA THR A 31 -8.02 -15.79 0.10
C THR A 31 -6.89 -16.47 -0.69
N ASN A 32 -5.75 -15.78 -0.82
CA ASN A 32 -4.54 -16.29 -1.46
C ASN A 32 -3.33 -15.51 -0.91
N SER A 33 -2.47 -16.17 -0.16
CA SER A 33 -1.37 -15.57 0.61
C SER A 33 -0.15 -15.21 -0.25
N VAL A 34 -0.35 -14.68 -1.46
CA VAL A 34 0.69 -14.23 -2.40
C VAL A 34 0.37 -12.80 -2.85
N CYS A 35 1.40 -11.98 -3.09
CA CYS A 35 1.28 -10.53 -3.34
C CYS A 35 0.18 -10.16 -4.35
N SER A 36 0.35 -10.52 -5.63
CA SER A 36 -0.57 -10.08 -6.70
C SER A 36 -1.98 -10.67 -6.54
N PRO A 37 -2.18 -11.96 -6.23
CA PRO A 37 -3.52 -12.51 -6.00
C PRO A 37 -4.25 -11.87 -4.82
N SER A 38 -3.57 -11.65 -3.70
CA SER A 38 -4.17 -11.00 -2.53
C SER A 38 -4.58 -9.55 -2.83
N ARG A 39 -3.71 -8.79 -3.49
CA ARG A 39 -3.98 -7.40 -3.90
C ARG A 39 -5.13 -7.31 -4.89
N ALA A 40 -5.19 -8.23 -5.87
CA ALA A 40 -6.29 -8.33 -6.81
C ALA A 40 -7.62 -8.60 -6.10
N THR A 41 -7.65 -9.52 -5.14
CA THR A 41 -8.86 -9.80 -4.34
C THR A 41 -9.34 -8.57 -3.58
N ILE A 42 -8.45 -7.79 -2.97
CA ILE A 42 -8.80 -6.55 -2.25
C ILE A 42 -9.44 -5.52 -3.20
N LEU A 43 -8.89 -5.37 -4.42
CA LEU A 43 -9.38 -4.38 -5.38
C LEU A 43 -10.66 -4.79 -6.08
N THR A 44 -10.84 -6.08 -6.34
CA THR A 44 -11.96 -6.60 -7.13
C THR A 44 -13.12 -7.11 -6.29
N GLY A 45 -12.89 -7.44 -5.00
CA GLY A 45 -13.84 -8.13 -4.15
C GLY A 45 -14.05 -9.60 -4.56
N GLN A 46 -13.21 -10.17 -5.43
CA GLN A 46 -13.39 -11.48 -6.04
C GLN A 46 -12.26 -12.43 -5.67
N TYR A 47 -12.56 -13.71 -5.55
CA TYR A 47 -11.55 -14.75 -5.42
C TYR A 47 -10.65 -14.85 -6.66
N SER A 48 -9.42 -15.34 -6.48
CA SER A 48 -8.41 -15.40 -7.54
C SER A 48 -8.84 -16.22 -8.78
N HIS A 49 -9.70 -17.22 -8.63
CA HIS A 49 -10.22 -18.00 -9.77
C HIS A 49 -11.27 -17.23 -10.58
N VAL A 50 -11.89 -16.20 -9.98
CA VAL A 50 -12.87 -15.32 -10.64
C VAL A 50 -12.17 -14.11 -11.27
N ASN A 51 -11.32 -13.41 -10.51
CA ASN A 51 -10.60 -12.24 -11.03
C ASN A 51 -9.40 -12.59 -11.95
N GLY A 52 -9.09 -13.88 -12.11
CA GLY A 52 -8.05 -14.36 -13.01
C GLY A 52 -6.61 -14.24 -12.50
N VAL A 53 -6.36 -13.54 -11.39
CA VAL A 53 -5.01 -13.35 -10.83
C VAL A 53 -4.69 -14.47 -9.86
N LYS A 54 -4.15 -15.58 -10.38
CA LYS A 54 -3.88 -16.80 -9.62
C LYS A 54 -2.44 -16.91 -9.09
N SER A 55 -1.52 -16.13 -9.64
CA SER A 55 -0.08 -16.18 -9.33
C SER A 55 0.56 -14.79 -9.47
N LEU A 56 1.86 -14.70 -9.15
CA LEU A 56 2.66 -13.50 -9.44
C LEU A 56 2.68 -13.20 -10.95
N GLY A 57 2.70 -11.92 -11.31
CA GLY A 57 2.66 -11.46 -12.70
C GLY A 57 1.26 -11.38 -13.31
N GLY A 58 0.22 -11.78 -12.58
CA GLY A 58 -1.17 -11.55 -12.99
C GLY A 58 -1.49 -10.05 -13.06
N LYS A 59 -2.45 -9.70 -13.93
CA LYS A 59 -2.82 -8.32 -14.25
C LYS A 59 -4.26 -8.06 -13.82
N VAL A 60 -4.50 -6.87 -13.25
CA VAL A 60 -5.85 -6.36 -12.99
C VAL A 60 -6.05 -5.16 -13.91
N LEU A 61 -6.98 -5.27 -14.86
CA LEU A 61 -7.31 -4.16 -15.77
C LEU A 61 -7.99 -3.02 -15.00
N GLU A 62 -7.98 -1.82 -15.57
CA GLU A 62 -8.65 -0.67 -14.95
C GLU A 62 -10.12 -0.95 -14.66
N SER A 63 -10.84 -1.52 -15.64
CA SER A 63 -12.25 -1.91 -15.52
C SER A 63 -12.54 -2.89 -14.39
N ASP A 64 -11.55 -3.66 -13.97
CA ASP A 64 -11.68 -4.69 -12.94
C ASP A 64 -11.27 -4.17 -11.54
N GLN A 65 -10.77 -2.94 -11.44
CA GLN A 65 -10.43 -2.29 -10.18
C GLN A 65 -11.70 -1.76 -9.50
N ALA A 66 -12.62 -2.66 -9.17
CA ALA A 66 -14.00 -2.35 -8.78
C ALA A 66 -14.10 -1.42 -7.55
N LEU A 67 -13.26 -1.63 -6.53
CA LEU A 67 -13.33 -0.84 -5.30
C LEU A 67 -13.00 0.64 -5.55
N PRO A 68 -11.86 1.04 -6.15
CA PRO A 68 -11.60 2.45 -6.40
C PRO A 68 -12.61 3.09 -7.37
N LEU A 69 -13.11 2.36 -8.37
CA LEU A 69 -14.17 2.86 -9.27
C LEU A 69 -15.44 3.16 -8.49
N ALA A 70 -15.93 2.21 -7.68
CA ALA A 70 -17.14 2.39 -6.86
C ALA A 70 -16.99 3.56 -5.86
N MET A 71 -15.81 3.75 -5.28
CA MET A 71 -15.55 4.86 -4.37
C MET A 71 -15.55 6.21 -5.10
N ARG A 72 -14.98 6.29 -6.31
CA ARG A 72 -15.05 7.49 -7.15
C ARG A 72 -16.50 7.82 -7.53
N ASP A 73 -17.26 6.84 -7.95
CA ASP A 73 -18.68 7.00 -8.30
C ASP A 73 -19.52 7.49 -7.09
N ALA A 74 -19.12 7.08 -5.88
CA ALA A 74 -19.71 7.58 -4.63
C ALA A 74 -19.19 8.97 -4.19
N GLY A 75 -18.37 9.64 -5.01
CA GLY A 75 -17.86 10.98 -4.75
C GLY A 75 -16.61 11.06 -3.88
N TYR A 76 -15.96 9.94 -3.60
CA TYR A 76 -14.68 9.92 -2.88
C TYR A 76 -13.52 10.36 -3.77
N GLN A 77 -12.58 11.06 -3.17
CA GLN A 77 -11.26 11.26 -3.75
C GLN A 77 -10.37 10.06 -3.42
N THR A 78 -9.76 9.44 -4.43
CA THR A 78 -9.08 8.17 -4.27
C THR A 78 -7.58 8.25 -4.55
N ALA A 79 -6.78 7.58 -3.73
CA ALA A 79 -5.33 7.51 -3.92
C ALA A 79 -4.77 6.14 -3.56
N VAL A 80 -3.68 5.76 -4.25
CA VAL A 80 -2.83 4.63 -3.84
C VAL A 80 -1.37 5.06 -3.84
N ILE A 81 -0.68 4.81 -2.71
CA ILE A 81 0.73 5.20 -2.50
C ILE A 81 1.49 3.99 -1.97
N GLY A 82 2.61 3.66 -2.61
CA GLY A 82 3.48 2.55 -2.24
C GLY A 82 3.43 1.36 -3.18
N LYS A 83 3.44 0.13 -2.66
CA LYS A 83 3.55 -1.07 -3.47
C LYS A 83 2.24 -1.39 -4.21
N TRP A 84 2.30 -1.43 -5.54
CA TRP A 84 1.17 -1.84 -6.40
C TRP A 84 1.24 -3.33 -6.80
N HIS A 85 2.20 -3.70 -7.60
CA HIS A 85 2.55 -5.07 -7.98
C HIS A 85 1.41 -5.88 -8.64
N LEU A 86 0.65 -5.25 -9.55
CA LEU A 86 -0.47 -5.88 -10.27
C LEU A 86 -0.32 -5.86 -11.81
N GLY A 87 0.88 -5.62 -12.32
CA GLY A 87 1.21 -5.74 -13.75
C GLY A 87 0.54 -4.72 -14.67
N THR A 88 -0.28 -3.82 -14.14
CA THR A 88 -0.93 -2.69 -14.80
C THR A 88 -0.79 -1.43 -13.95
N GLN A 89 -1.15 -0.29 -14.49
CA GLN A 89 -1.19 0.96 -13.72
C GLN A 89 -2.49 1.05 -12.90
N PRO A 90 -2.50 1.75 -11.75
CA PRO A 90 -3.70 1.96 -10.93
C PRO A 90 -4.59 3.06 -11.48
N LEU A 91 -5.04 2.95 -12.72
CA LEU A 91 -5.74 4.01 -13.44
C LEU A 91 -7.13 4.33 -12.88
N ALA A 92 -7.73 3.42 -12.14
CA ALA A 92 -9.00 3.65 -11.45
C ALA A 92 -8.91 4.62 -10.27
N PHE A 93 -7.71 4.91 -9.76
CA PHE A 93 -7.50 5.93 -8.72
C PHE A 93 -7.33 7.33 -9.33
N ASP A 94 -7.72 8.37 -8.61
CA ASP A 94 -7.50 9.77 -9.01
C ASP A 94 -6.02 10.14 -8.94
N TYR A 95 -5.32 9.68 -7.91
CA TYR A 95 -3.90 9.88 -7.66
C TYR A 95 -3.19 8.56 -7.40
N TYR A 96 -2.00 8.41 -7.92
CA TYR A 96 -1.11 7.34 -7.46
C TYR A 96 0.37 7.74 -7.47
N LYS A 97 1.11 7.13 -6.54
CA LYS A 97 2.57 7.12 -6.49
C LYS A 97 3.01 5.72 -6.07
N VAL A 98 3.33 4.89 -7.05
CA VAL A 98 3.51 3.46 -6.83
C VAL A 98 4.90 2.98 -7.22
N LEU A 99 5.44 2.07 -6.41
CA LEU A 99 6.72 1.45 -6.64
C LEU A 99 6.73 0.67 -7.95
N ASN A 100 7.83 0.80 -8.70
CA ASN A 100 8.10 -0.04 -9.85
C ASN A 100 8.34 -1.49 -9.41
N SER A 101 7.50 -2.42 -9.87
CA SER A 101 7.58 -3.85 -9.52
C SER A 101 7.55 -4.08 -8.00
N GLN A 102 8.58 -4.73 -7.44
CA GLN A 102 8.75 -4.99 -6.01
C GLN A 102 9.27 -3.78 -5.23
N GLY A 103 9.83 -2.78 -5.93
CA GLY A 103 10.50 -1.64 -5.34
C GLY A 103 11.82 -1.98 -4.64
N LYS A 104 12.56 -0.94 -4.30
CA LYS A 104 13.79 -0.98 -3.49
C LYS A 104 13.51 -0.38 -2.11
N TYR A 105 14.28 -0.77 -1.09
CA TYR A 105 14.18 -0.14 0.23
C TYR A 105 14.87 1.22 0.29
N HIS A 106 15.99 1.36 -0.39
CA HIS A 106 16.74 2.62 -0.48
C HIS A 106 16.64 3.19 -1.90
N ASN A 107 16.45 4.49 -1.99
CA ASN A 107 16.34 5.25 -3.23
C ASN A 107 15.36 4.61 -4.24
N PRO A 108 14.09 4.43 -3.84
CA PRO A 108 13.10 3.76 -4.66
C PRO A 108 12.68 4.59 -5.87
N GLU A 109 12.29 3.87 -6.92
CA GLU A 109 11.69 4.44 -8.13
C GLU A 109 10.17 4.26 -8.09
N PHE A 110 9.46 5.31 -8.49
CA PHE A 110 7.99 5.34 -8.52
C PHE A 110 7.47 5.76 -9.88
N GLY A 111 6.36 5.12 -10.31
CA GLY A 111 5.45 5.72 -11.27
C GLY A 111 4.44 6.59 -10.52
N MET A 112 4.25 7.82 -10.96
CA MET A 112 3.35 8.77 -10.32
C MET A 112 2.42 9.43 -11.33
N ARG A 113 1.14 9.58 -10.94
CA ARG A 113 0.12 10.33 -11.67
C ARG A 113 -0.68 11.18 -10.68
N VAL A 114 -0.75 12.48 -10.93
CA VAL A 114 -1.35 13.44 -9.99
C VAL A 114 -2.85 13.68 -10.18
N SER A 115 -3.39 13.32 -11.33
CA SER A 115 -4.82 13.40 -11.66
C SER A 115 -5.17 12.44 -12.79
N PRO A 116 -6.46 12.11 -13.01
CA PRO A 116 -6.89 11.21 -14.09
C PRO A 116 -6.45 11.66 -15.49
N ASP A 117 -6.36 12.96 -15.73
CA ASP A 117 -5.96 13.53 -17.01
C ASP A 117 -4.44 13.72 -17.17
N ALA A 118 -3.68 13.53 -16.08
CA ALA A 118 -2.23 13.66 -16.11
C ALA A 118 -1.57 12.41 -16.71
N LYS A 119 -0.44 12.61 -17.37
CA LYS A 119 0.44 11.52 -17.78
C LYS A 119 1.21 11.00 -16.56
N GLU A 120 1.47 9.71 -16.54
CA GLU A 120 2.40 9.13 -15.58
C GLU A 120 3.81 9.66 -15.83
N ILE A 121 4.50 10.00 -14.75
CA ILE A 121 5.92 10.32 -14.73
C ILE A 121 6.68 9.28 -13.89
N GLN A 122 7.93 9.04 -14.23
CA GLN A 122 8.84 8.22 -13.44
C GLN A 122 9.72 9.12 -12.59
N ILE A 123 9.78 8.84 -11.30
CA ILE A 123 10.60 9.59 -10.35
C ILE A 123 11.44 8.63 -9.49
N MET A 124 12.64 9.06 -9.16
CA MET A 124 13.48 8.41 -8.16
C MET A 124 13.62 9.36 -6.99
N GLU A 125 13.42 8.85 -5.77
CA GLU A 125 13.57 9.64 -4.55
C GLU A 125 14.67 9.06 -3.68
N GLU A 126 15.53 9.93 -3.18
CA GLU A 126 16.58 9.57 -2.23
C GLU A 126 15.99 9.34 -0.85
N GLY A 127 16.41 8.25 -0.19
CA GLY A 127 16.00 7.91 1.16
C GLY A 127 15.39 6.53 1.31
N TYR A 128 14.78 6.29 2.48
CA TYR A 128 14.19 5.00 2.83
C TYR A 128 12.74 4.90 2.38
N CYS A 129 12.40 3.83 1.69
CA CYS A 129 11.12 3.62 1.01
C CYS A 129 9.90 3.82 1.92
N SER A 130 9.93 3.29 3.15
CA SER A 130 8.77 3.43 4.05
C SER A 130 8.58 4.87 4.51
N ASP A 131 9.66 5.62 4.72
CA ASP A 131 9.58 7.04 5.10
C ASP A 131 9.01 7.88 3.96
N ILE A 132 9.48 7.62 2.72
CA ILE A 132 8.98 8.30 1.52
C ILE A 132 7.48 8.01 1.31
N ILE A 133 7.05 6.75 1.44
CA ILE A 133 5.64 6.37 1.32
C ILE A 133 4.79 7.07 2.39
N ALA A 134 5.25 7.06 3.65
CA ALA A 134 4.55 7.72 4.75
C ALA A 134 4.43 9.23 4.51
N GLN A 135 5.54 9.89 4.15
CA GLN A 135 5.57 11.33 3.89
C GLN A 135 4.66 11.69 2.71
N SER A 136 4.74 10.95 1.59
CA SER A 136 3.87 11.17 0.43
C SER A 136 2.38 11.03 0.76
N SER A 137 2.05 10.07 1.63
CA SER A 137 0.67 9.87 2.09
C SER A 137 0.17 11.03 2.96
N ILE A 138 1.02 11.53 3.85
CA ILE A 138 0.72 12.72 4.67
C ILE A 138 0.54 13.97 3.80
N GLU A 139 1.40 14.17 2.81
CA GLU A 139 1.31 15.29 1.88
C GLU A 139 0.03 15.23 1.06
N TRP A 140 -0.31 14.07 0.50
CA TRP A 140 -1.56 13.88 -0.21
C TRP A 140 -2.78 14.17 0.69
N LEU A 141 -2.80 13.68 1.94
CA LEU A 141 -3.86 13.95 2.91
C LEU A 141 -3.99 15.45 3.25
N ARG A 142 -2.88 16.20 3.26
CA ARG A 142 -2.89 17.65 3.49
C ARG A 142 -3.42 18.43 2.30
N GLN A 143 -3.10 17.98 1.07
CA GLN A 143 -3.39 18.68 -0.19
C GLN A 143 -4.75 18.31 -0.79
N ARG A 144 -5.34 17.16 -0.40
CA ARG A 144 -6.60 16.68 -0.94
C ARG A 144 -7.73 17.71 -0.77
N ASP A 145 -8.76 17.64 -1.57
CA ASP A 145 -10.01 18.38 -1.39
C ASP A 145 -10.69 17.94 -0.08
N LYS A 146 -10.68 18.82 0.92
CA LYS A 146 -11.22 18.54 2.25
C LYS A 146 -12.75 18.58 2.32
N THR A 147 -13.41 19.02 1.25
CA THR A 147 -14.87 19.00 1.13
C THR A 147 -15.41 17.63 0.73
N LYS A 148 -14.52 16.72 0.26
CA LYS A 148 -14.87 15.38 -0.18
C LYS A 148 -14.39 14.32 0.80
N PRO A 149 -15.12 13.22 0.95
CA PRO A 149 -14.58 12.03 1.59
C PRO A 149 -13.41 11.47 0.76
N PHE A 150 -12.58 10.64 1.37
CA PHE A 150 -11.42 10.09 0.67
C PHE A 150 -11.23 8.60 0.95
N MET A 151 -10.56 7.93 0.02
CA MET A 151 -10.01 6.58 0.18
C MET A 151 -8.52 6.62 -0.15
N LEU A 152 -7.67 6.26 0.81
CA LEU A 152 -6.23 6.15 0.62
C LEU A 152 -5.75 4.72 0.87
N PHE A 153 -5.15 4.12 -0.15
CA PHE A 153 -4.38 2.88 -0.04
C PHE A 153 -2.91 3.24 0.25
N ASN A 154 -2.52 3.17 1.52
CA ASN A 154 -1.14 3.35 1.93
C ASN A 154 -0.47 1.98 2.07
N GLN A 155 0.33 1.60 1.08
CA GLN A 155 0.83 0.23 0.90
C GLN A 155 2.35 0.17 0.98
N PHE A 156 2.87 -0.15 2.16
CA PHE A 156 4.32 -0.28 2.37
C PHE A 156 4.92 -1.50 1.64
N LYS A 157 6.21 -1.38 1.27
CA LYS A 157 7.03 -2.51 0.85
C LYS A 157 7.38 -3.41 2.03
N ALA A 158 7.71 -2.83 3.17
CA ALA A 158 8.02 -3.56 4.40
C ALA A 158 6.79 -4.38 4.88
N PRO A 159 7.00 -5.55 5.45
CA PRO A 159 8.26 -6.24 5.77
C PRO A 159 8.68 -7.31 4.73
N HIS A 160 8.55 -7.04 3.43
CA HIS A 160 8.95 -7.97 2.37
C HIS A 160 10.48 -8.14 2.29
N GLY A 161 10.97 -9.34 1.94
CA GLY A 161 12.39 -9.54 1.66
C GLY A 161 12.97 -8.51 0.66
N PRO A 162 14.26 -8.20 0.75
CA PRO A 162 15.33 -8.77 1.60
C PRO A 162 15.39 -8.28 3.06
N TRP A 163 14.34 -7.65 3.60
CA TRP A 163 14.27 -7.13 4.97
C TRP A 163 15.32 -6.07 5.30
N ASP A 164 15.63 -5.24 4.34
CA ASP A 164 16.60 -4.18 4.45
C ASP A 164 16.01 -3.05 5.32
N ALA A 165 16.61 -2.81 6.48
CA ALA A 165 16.12 -1.83 7.45
C ALA A 165 16.56 -0.40 7.09
N ALA A 166 15.91 0.61 7.64
CA ALA A 166 16.45 1.96 7.62
C ALA A 166 17.69 2.03 8.52
N ASP A 167 18.73 2.76 8.09
CA ASP A 167 20.04 2.83 8.75
C ASP A 167 19.96 3.12 10.26
N ARG A 168 18.99 3.93 10.68
CA ARG A 168 18.72 4.25 12.09
C ARG A 168 18.33 3.05 12.96
N TYR A 169 18.07 1.89 12.37
CA TYR A 169 17.66 0.67 13.06
C TYR A 169 18.67 -0.46 12.96
N ASN A 170 19.85 -0.21 12.33
CA ASN A 170 20.85 -1.25 12.13
C ASN A 170 21.30 -1.87 13.46
N ASP A 171 21.42 -1.06 14.48
CA ASP A 171 21.93 -1.48 15.81
C ASP A 171 20.81 -1.81 16.82
N LEU A 172 19.54 -1.79 16.39
CA LEU A 172 18.38 -1.88 17.30
C LEU A 172 18.38 -3.14 18.18
N TYR A 173 18.95 -4.23 17.69
CA TYR A 173 18.98 -5.53 18.37
C TYR A 173 20.40 -6.01 18.71
N GLU A 174 21.38 -5.12 18.69
CA GLU A 174 22.73 -5.47 19.11
C GLU A 174 22.74 -5.81 20.62
N GLY A 175 23.27 -6.97 20.94
CA GLY A 175 23.42 -7.43 22.32
C GLY A 175 22.20 -8.10 22.95
N ILE A 176 21.17 -8.45 22.15
CA ILE A 176 20.03 -9.26 22.61
C ILE A 176 20.27 -10.74 22.36
#